data_bba0581def371ef96375a6b8c13e5156
#
_entry.id   bba0581def371ef96375a6b8c13e5156
#
_cell.length_a   1.000
_cell.length_b   1.000
_cell.length_c   1.000
_cell.angle_alpha   90.00
_cell.angle_beta   90.00
_cell.angle_gamma   90.00
#
_symmetry.space_group_name_H-M   'P 1'
#
loop_
_entity.id
_entity.type
_entity.pdbx_description
1 polymer ?
#
loop_
_entity_poly.entity_id
_entity_poly.type
_entity_poly.pdbx_seq_one_letter_code
_entity_poly.pdbx_strand_id
1 'polypeptide(L)'
;MDHEETLRRCYELLNAGDVDGFGDLLSDDFVEHEETPGLAPTKDGVKAFFRMYLAAFPDLRMDPVDVLPSGDKVVARVKATGTNTGEFMGMPATGKSVDVQLIDIMRFGDDGLVHEHWGVFDAMAMMQQLGFAPAGPPA
;
A
#
# COMPACT_ATOMS: atom_id res chain seq x y z
N MET A 1 -7.25 7.36 19.23
CA MET A 1 -6.43 7.97 18.14
C MET A 1 -7.35 8.72 17.20
N ASP A 2 -6.91 9.86 16.69
CA ASP A 2 -7.64 10.52 15.62
C ASP A 2 -7.41 9.80 14.28
N HIS A 3 -8.09 10.20 13.23
CA HIS A 3 -8.03 9.51 11.93
C HIS A 3 -6.63 9.59 11.31
N GLU A 4 -5.94 10.74 11.46
CA GLU A 4 -4.56 10.88 10.96
C GLU A 4 -3.61 9.92 11.68
N GLU A 5 -3.71 9.82 13.00
CA GLU A 5 -2.88 8.91 13.79
C GLU A 5 -3.11 7.45 13.39
N THR A 6 -4.37 7.08 13.16
CA THR A 6 -4.72 5.72 12.72
C THR A 6 -4.14 5.42 11.34
N LEU A 7 -4.24 6.37 10.39
CA LEU A 7 -3.63 6.20 9.07
C LEU A 7 -2.11 6.00 9.20
N ARG A 8 -1.44 6.83 9.97
CA ARG A 8 0.02 6.70 10.19
C ARG A 8 0.37 5.36 10.82
N ARG A 9 -0.46 4.90 11.76
CA ARG A 9 -0.27 3.60 12.40
C ARG A 9 -0.38 2.45 11.42
N CYS A 10 -1.28 2.55 10.43
CA CYS A 10 -1.38 1.55 9.36
C CYS A 10 -0.04 1.37 8.65
N TYR A 11 0.60 2.46 8.25
CA TYR A 11 1.90 2.38 7.57
C TYR A 11 3.02 1.86 8.50
N GLU A 12 3.04 2.29 9.75
CA GLU A 12 4.02 1.79 10.72
C GLU A 12 3.95 0.27 10.88
N LEU A 13 2.74 -0.27 10.98
CA LEU A 13 2.53 -1.71 11.11
C LEU A 13 2.95 -2.46 9.86
N LEU A 14 2.61 -1.95 8.67
CA LEU A 14 3.06 -2.55 7.41
C LEU A 14 4.57 -2.49 7.28
N ASN A 15 5.20 -1.38 7.66
CA ASN A 15 6.66 -1.25 7.67
C ASN A 15 7.34 -2.23 8.63
N ALA A 16 6.65 -2.61 9.70
CA ALA A 16 7.12 -3.62 10.65
C ALA A 16 6.82 -5.06 10.21
N GLY A 17 6.10 -5.24 9.10
CA GLY A 17 5.68 -6.55 8.63
C GLY A 17 4.49 -7.12 9.40
N ASP A 18 3.83 -6.32 10.21
CA ASP A 18 2.69 -6.74 11.04
C ASP A 18 1.37 -6.56 10.28
N VAL A 19 1.09 -7.48 9.35
CA VAL A 19 -0.11 -7.44 8.52
C VAL A 19 -1.37 -7.67 9.37
N ASP A 20 -1.31 -8.53 10.37
CA ASP A 20 -2.46 -8.78 11.25
C ASP A 20 -2.79 -7.55 12.09
N GLY A 21 -1.79 -6.87 12.66
CA GLY A 21 -1.99 -5.63 13.38
C GLY A 21 -2.59 -4.53 12.49
N PHE A 22 -2.10 -4.42 11.25
CA PHE A 22 -2.69 -3.54 10.25
C PHE A 22 -4.17 -3.90 10.02
N GLY A 23 -4.47 -5.19 9.82
CA GLY A 23 -5.85 -5.66 9.62
C GLY A 23 -6.78 -5.30 10.78
N ASP A 24 -6.28 -5.26 12.01
CA ASP A 24 -7.08 -4.88 13.18
C ASP A 24 -7.55 -3.42 13.14
N LEU A 25 -6.93 -2.58 12.33
CA LEU A 25 -7.35 -1.19 12.12
C LEU A 25 -8.40 -1.04 11.01
N LEU A 26 -8.70 -2.12 10.29
CA LEU A 26 -9.74 -2.16 9.25
C LEU A 26 -11.02 -2.74 9.82
N SER A 27 -12.17 -2.20 9.41
CA SER A 27 -13.46 -2.77 9.82
C SER A 27 -13.69 -4.12 9.16
N ASP A 28 -14.54 -4.95 9.77
CA ASP A 28 -14.85 -6.28 9.23
C ASP A 28 -15.58 -6.19 7.88
N ASP A 29 -16.28 -5.10 7.62
CA ASP A 29 -16.96 -4.82 6.36
C ASP A 29 -16.19 -3.85 5.44
N PHE A 30 -14.88 -3.75 5.66
CA PHE A 30 -13.97 -2.92 4.86
C PHE A 30 -14.08 -3.23 3.37
N VAL A 31 -14.07 -2.17 2.55
CA VAL A 31 -14.11 -2.28 1.09
C VAL A 31 -12.85 -1.66 0.47
N GLU A 32 -12.13 -2.47 -0.32
CA GLU A 32 -10.96 -2.04 -1.07
C GLU A 32 -11.36 -1.64 -2.48
N HIS A 33 -11.19 -0.36 -2.82
CA HIS A 33 -11.50 0.15 -4.16
C HIS A 33 -10.31 0.11 -5.13
N GLU A 34 -9.08 -0.07 -4.60
CA GLU A 34 -7.90 -0.33 -5.43
C GLU A 34 -7.77 -1.86 -5.60
N GLU A 35 -8.54 -2.40 -6.54
CA GLU A 35 -8.65 -3.84 -6.70
C GLU A 35 -7.39 -4.45 -7.32
N THR A 36 -7.00 -5.61 -6.79
CA THR A 36 -5.93 -6.44 -7.34
C THR A 36 -6.56 -7.68 -7.96
N PRO A 37 -6.27 -8.01 -9.23
CA PRO A 37 -6.81 -9.22 -9.86
C PRO A 37 -6.50 -10.47 -9.04
N GLY A 38 -7.50 -11.30 -8.80
CA GLY A 38 -7.37 -12.54 -8.04
C GLY A 38 -7.52 -12.40 -6.54
N LEU A 39 -7.66 -11.18 -6.01
CA LEU A 39 -7.89 -10.94 -4.58
C LEU A 39 -9.25 -10.30 -4.36
N ALA A 40 -9.91 -10.66 -3.26
CA ALA A 40 -11.19 -10.07 -2.91
C ALA A 40 -11.01 -8.62 -2.45
N PRO A 41 -11.99 -7.72 -2.72
CA PRO A 41 -11.94 -6.32 -2.30
C PRO A 41 -12.37 -6.16 -0.84
N THR A 42 -11.82 -6.97 0.04
CA THR A 42 -12.19 -7.10 1.46
C THR A 42 -10.95 -6.96 2.34
N LYS A 43 -11.18 -6.89 3.65
CA LYS A 43 -10.11 -6.92 4.66
C LYS A 43 -9.16 -8.11 4.43
N ASP A 44 -9.69 -9.31 4.24
CA ASP A 44 -8.86 -10.49 4.00
C ASP A 44 -8.07 -10.39 2.70
N GLY A 45 -8.70 -9.84 1.66
CA GLY A 45 -8.04 -9.63 0.36
C GLY A 45 -6.86 -8.65 0.45
N VAL A 46 -7.02 -7.54 1.16
CA VAL A 46 -5.93 -6.56 1.31
C VAL A 46 -4.82 -7.10 2.21
N LYS A 47 -5.14 -7.90 3.21
CA LYS A 47 -4.12 -8.58 4.03
C LYS A 47 -3.31 -9.55 3.17
N ALA A 48 -3.98 -10.34 2.32
CA ALA A 48 -3.30 -11.24 1.38
C ALA A 48 -2.40 -10.48 0.41
N PHE A 49 -2.85 -9.31 -0.08
CA PHE A 49 -2.04 -8.44 -0.93
C PHE A 49 -0.75 -8.03 -0.24
N PHE A 50 -0.83 -7.54 1.00
CA PHE A 50 0.37 -7.08 1.70
C PHE A 50 1.31 -8.23 2.09
N ARG A 51 0.79 -9.42 2.39
CA ARG A 51 1.64 -10.60 2.58
C ARG A 51 2.41 -10.94 1.32
N MET A 52 1.75 -10.90 0.17
CA MET A 52 2.38 -11.12 -1.13
C MET A 52 3.42 -10.03 -1.44
N TYR A 53 3.07 -8.77 -1.18
CA TYR A 53 3.95 -7.63 -1.44
C TYR A 53 5.19 -7.68 -0.54
N LEU A 54 5.03 -7.98 0.75
CA LEU A 54 6.14 -8.11 1.70
C LEU A 54 7.04 -9.32 1.39
N ALA A 55 6.50 -10.39 0.81
CA ALA A 55 7.33 -11.50 0.34
C ALA A 55 8.20 -11.09 -0.84
N ALA A 56 7.68 -10.22 -1.72
CA ALA A 56 8.43 -9.70 -2.86
C ALA A 56 9.41 -8.59 -2.48
N PHE A 57 9.05 -7.76 -1.50
CA PHE A 57 9.81 -6.62 -1.00
C PHE A 57 9.88 -6.67 0.53
N PRO A 58 10.76 -7.52 1.10
CA PRO A 58 10.82 -7.68 2.57
C PRO A 58 11.20 -6.43 3.34
N ASP A 59 11.89 -5.51 2.70
CA ASP A 59 12.31 -4.22 3.23
C ASP A 59 11.34 -3.08 2.87
N LEU A 60 10.09 -3.41 2.54
CA LEU A 60 9.08 -2.41 2.22
C LEU A 60 9.04 -1.30 3.27
N ARG A 61 9.09 -0.06 2.79
CA ARG A 61 8.90 1.12 3.62
C ARG A 61 7.93 2.06 2.94
N MET A 62 6.87 2.41 3.66
CA MET A 62 5.86 3.36 3.23
C MET A 62 5.94 4.58 4.14
N ASP A 63 6.38 5.71 3.58
CA ASP A 63 6.54 6.97 4.31
C ASP A 63 5.49 7.98 3.85
N PRO A 64 4.52 8.34 4.71
CA PRO A 64 3.58 9.41 4.38
C PRO A 64 4.30 10.75 4.38
N VAL A 65 4.27 11.44 3.23
CA VAL A 65 4.96 12.72 3.01
C VAL A 65 4.03 13.89 3.25
N ASP A 66 2.76 13.74 2.83
CA ASP A 66 1.67 14.67 3.11
C ASP A 66 0.50 13.88 3.67
N VAL A 67 -0.14 14.41 4.69
CA VAL A 67 -1.35 13.82 5.28
C VAL A 67 -2.37 14.93 5.47
N LEU A 68 -3.52 14.77 4.83
CA LEU A 68 -4.55 15.80 4.75
C LEU A 68 -5.89 15.25 5.25
N PRO A 69 -6.24 15.47 6.53
CA PRO A 69 -7.56 15.06 7.04
C PRO A 69 -8.66 15.96 6.49
N SER A 70 -9.80 15.37 6.16
CA SER A 70 -10.98 16.11 5.72
C SER A 70 -12.25 15.33 6.07
N GLY A 71 -12.96 15.74 7.12
CA GLY A 71 -14.16 15.06 7.59
C GLY A 71 -13.84 13.63 8.04
N ASP A 72 -14.54 12.65 7.48
CA ASP A 72 -14.34 11.24 7.78
C ASP A 72 -13.23 10.59 6.93
N LYS A 73 -12.53 11.38 6.11
CA LYS A 73 -11.47 10.89 5.22
C LYS A 73 -10.12 11.48 5.56
N VAL A 74 -9.08 10.73 5.26
CA VAL A 74 -7.69 11.21 5.30
C VAL A 74 -7.04 10.87 3.98
N VAL A 75 -6.40 11.85 3.36
CA VAL A 75 -5.61 11.67 2.13
C VAL A 75 -4.13 11.63 2.52
N ALA A 76 -3.40 10.68 1.98
CA ALA A 76 -1.96 10.60 2.18
C ALA A 76 -1.23 10.48 0.85
N ARG A 77 -0.19 11.29 0.67
CA ARG A 77 0.79 11.10 -0.38
C ARG A 77 1.97 10.36 0.24
N VAL A 78 2.32 9.22 -0.33
CA VAL A 78 3.23 8.25 0.29
C VAL A 78 4.38 7.95 -0.66
N LYS A 79 5.59 7.89 -0.10
CA LYS A 79 6.77 7.37 -0.78
C LYS A 79 6.93 5.90 -0.37
N ALA A 80 6.90 4.99 -1.34
CA ALA A 80 7.08 3.58 -1.12
C ALA A 80 8.40 3.11 -1.72
N THR A 81 9.25 2.50 -0.89
CA THR A 81 10.56 1.98 -1.29
C THR A 81 10.68 0.51 -0.92
N GLY A 82 11.55 -0.20 -1.61
CA GLY A 82 11.83 -1.58 -1.31
C GLY A 82 12.77 -2.20 -2.35
N THR A 83 13.26 -3.41 -2.04
CA THR A 83 14.14 -4.18 -2.92
C THR A 83 13.45 -5.48 -3.30
N ASN A 84 13.37 -5.77 -4.59
CA ASN A 84 12.67 -6.94 -5.12
C ASN A 84 13.53 -8.18 -4.98
N THR A 85 13.52 -8.79 -3.80
CA THR A 85 14.31 -10.00 -3.51
C THR A 85 13.47 -11.28 -3.55
N GLY A 86 12.14 -11.17 -3.65
CA GLY A 86 11.24 -12.31 -3.79
C GLY A 86 10.42 -12.21 -5.07
N GLU A 87 9.76 -13.31 -5.42
CA GLU A 87 8.86 -13.35 -6.58
C GLU A 87 7.76 -12.31 -6.44
N PHE A 88 7.48 -11.57 -7.53
CA PHE A 88 6.43 -10.55 -7.57
C PHE A 88 5.46 -10.85 -8.71
N MET A 89 4.20 -11.13 -8.37
CA MET A 89 3.11 -11.39 -9.33
C MET A 89 3.49 -12.42 -10.41
N GLY A 90 4.11 -13.52 -9.98
CA GLY A 90 4.53 -14.60 -10.88
C GLY A 90 5.84 -14.35 -11.62
N MET A 91 6.47 -13.19 -11.43
CA MET A 91 7.75 -12.85 -12.06
C MET A 91 8.91 -13.10 -11.09
N PRO A 92 10.05 -13.62 -11.56
CA PRO A 92 11.21 -13.83 -10.70
C PRO A 92 11.73 -12.54 -10.07
N ALA A 93 12.36 -12.65 -8.91
CA ALA A 93 13.00 -11.52 -8.26
C ALA A 93 14.08 -10.91 -9.16
N THR A 94 14.09 -9.59 -9.25
CA THR A 94 15.05 -8.83 -10.07
C THR A 94 16.28 -8.37 -9.29
N GLY A 95 16.17 -8.32 -7.94
CA GLY A 95 17.19 -7.72 -7.09
C GLY A 95 17.23 -6.20 -7.15
N LYS A 96 16.32 -5.57 -7.91
CA LYS A 96 16.31 -4.13 -8.12
C LYS A 96 15.48 -3.42 -7.05
N SER A 97 15.85 -2.18 -6.77
CA SER A 97 15.13 -1.33 -5.83
C SER A 97 14.08 -0.50 -6.55
N VAL A 98 12.98 -0.24 -5.84
CA VAL A 98 11.91 0.65 -6.30
C VAL A 98 11.80 1.84 -5.35
N ASP A 99 11.42 2.97 -5.92
CA ASP A 99 11.07 4.21 -5.21
C ASP A 99 9.94 4.85 -5.99
N VAL A 100 8.72 4.63 -5.51
CA VAL A 100 7.52 5.07 -6.22
C VAL A 100 6.62 5.89 -5.30
N GLN A 101 5.80 6.71 -5.92
CA GLN A 101 4.84 7.55 -5.23
C GLN A 101 3.45 6.94 -5.36
N LEU A 102 2.67 7.02 -4.28
CA LEU A 102 1.28 6.63 -4.30
C LEU A 102 0.44 7.62 -3.51
N ILE A 103 -0.87 7.62 -3.77
CA ILE A 103 -1.83 8.42 -3.05
C ILE A 103 -2.93 7.49 -2.55
N ASP A 104 -3.15 7.54 -1.24
CA ASP A 104 -4.19 6.79 -0.55
C ASP A 104 -5.24 7.73 -0.01
N ILE A 105 -6.50 7.29 -0.06
CA ILE A 105 -7.61 7.91 0.65
C ILE A 105 -8.22 6.82 1.53
N MET A 106 -8.35 7.09 2.83
CA MET A 106 -9.01 6.22 3.77
C MET A 106 -10.24 6.90 4.35
N ARG A 107 -11.39 6.21 4.35
CA ARG A 107 -12.59 6.67 5.04
C ARG A 107 -12.75 5.91 6.35
N PHE A 108 -13.02 6.66 7.41
CA PHE A 108 -13.15 6.15 8.77
C PHE A 108 -14.60 6.16 9.22
N GLY A 109 -15.01 5.12 9.95
CA GLY A 109 -16.31 5.06 10.60
C GLY A 109 -16.28 5.65 12.01
N ASP A 110 -17.45 5.70 12.64
CA ASP A 110 -17.59 6.17 14.03
C ASP A 110 -16.86 5.27 15.04
N ASP A 111 -16.57 4.04 14.65
CA ASP A 111 -15.77 3.10 15.43
C ASP A 111 -14.25 3.39 15.40
N GLY A 112 -13.82 4.39 14.63
CA GLY A 112 -12.42 4.75 14.47
C GLY A 112 -11.64 3.83 13.54
N LEU A 113 -12.29 2.85 12.92
CA LEU A 113 -11.66 1.92 11.98
C LEU A 113 -11.76 2.43 10.55
N VAL A 114 -10.87 1.93 9.68
CA VAL A 114 -10.91 2.20 8.25
C VAL A 114 -12.00 1.34 7.61
N HIS A 115 -12.95 1.97 6.94
CA HIS A 115 -14.07 1.29 6.26
C HIS A 115 -13.89 1.19 4.76
N GLU A 116 -13.20 2.15 4.16
CA GLU A 116 -12.94 2.16 2.71
C GLU A 116 -11.55 2.71 2.41
N HIS A 117 -10.97 2.20 1.35
CA HIS A 117 -9.69 2.68 0.82
C HIS A 117 -9.79 2.86 -0.69
N TRP A 118 -9.29 3.99 -1.16
CA TRP A 118 -9.01 4.25 -2.57
C TRP A 118 -7.53 4.55 -2.70
N GLY A 119 -6.91 4.05 -3.74
CA GLY A 119 -5.50 4.32 -3.96
C GLY A 119 -5.12 4.24 -5.41
N VAL A 120 -4.09 4.97 -5.76
CA VAL A 120 -3.40 4.88 -7.04
C VAL A 120 -1.91 4.98 -6.78
N PHE A 121 -1.12 4.25 -7.54
CA PHE A 121 0.33 4.35 -7.47
C PHE A 121 0.94 4.45 -8.86
N ASP A 122 2.18 4.90 -8.92
CA ASP A 122 2.89 5.05 -10.19
C ASP A 122 3.40 3.68 -10.66
N ALA A 123 2.48 2.90 -11.25
CA ALA A 123 2.77 1.54 -11.72
C ALA A 123 3.79 1.54 -12.86
N MET A 124 3.75 2.53 -13.74
CA MET A 124 4.71 2.61 -14.85
C MET A 124 6.12 2.83 -14.33
N ALA A 125 6.29 3.72 -13.34
CA ALA A 125 7.59 3.92 -12.72
C ALA A 125 8.11 2.64 -12.07
N MET A 126 7.25 1.90 -11.36
CA MET A 126 7.62 0.61 -10.77
C MET A 126 8.08 -0.38 -11.83
N MET A 127 7.33 -0.54 -12.91
CA MET A 127 7.68 -1.48 -13.99
C MET A 127 9.01 -1.10 -14.65
N GLN A 128 9.25 0.20 -14.87
CA GLN A 128 10.52 0.69 -15.43
C GLN A 128 11.68 0.40 -14.47
N GLN A 129 11.52 0.69 -13.18
CA GLN A 129 12.55 0.47 -12.16
C GLN A 129 12.89 -1.00 -11.99
N LEU A 130 11.90 -1.89 -12.11
CA LEU A 130 12.11 -3.34 -12.05
C LEU A 130 12.65 -3.92 -13.35
N GLY A 131 12.63 -3.17 -14.44
CA GLY A 131 13.12 -3.62 -15.75
C GLY A 131 12.08 -4.40 -16.55
N PHE A 132 10.81 -4.36 -16.18
CA PHE A 132 9.70 -5.02 -16.89
C PHE A 132 9.06 -4.15 -17.96
N ALA A 133 9.39 -2.87 -17.99
CA ALA A 133 8.94 -1.92 -19.01
C ALA A 133 10.13 -1.10 -19.48
N PRO A 134 10.13 -0.62 -20.74
CA PRO A 134 11.20 0.23 -21.22
C PRO A 134 11.22 1.56 -20.46
N ALA A 135 12.43 2.14 -20.32
CA ALA A 135 12.57 3.51 -19.84
C ALA A 135 11.78 4.45 -20.76
N GLY A 136 11.35 5.61 -20.22
CA GLY A 136 10.66 6.60 -21.00
C GLY A 136 11.54 7.11 -22.18
N PRO A 137 10.95 7.91 -23.09
CA PRO A 137 11.71 8.43 -24.23
C PRO A 137 12.92 9.25 -23.76
N PRO A 138 14.02 9.27 -24.52
CA PRO A 138 15.17 10.10 -24.17
C PRO A 138 14.77 11.57 -24.10
N ALA A 139 15.37 12.27 -23.16
CA ALA A 139 15.09 13.70 -22.94
C ALA A 139 15.55 14.55 -24.14
#